data_56fe6e581fc021aab80b6d77f2c14f55
#
_entry.id   56fe6e581fc021aab80b6d77f2c14f55
#
_cell.length_a   1.000
_cell.length_b   1.000
_cell.length_c   1.000
_cell.angle_alpha   90.00
_cell.angle_beta   90.00
_cell.angle_gamma   90.00
#
_symmetry.space_group_name_H-M   'P 1'
#
loop_
_entity.id
_entity.type
_entity.pdbx_description
1 polymer ?
#
loop_
_entity_poly.entity_id
_entity_poly.type
_entity_poly.pdbx_seq_one_letter_code
_entity_poly.pdbx_strand_id
1 'polypeptide(L)'
;MSGSKKLGGGFVRAMKFFDVVTHPQNVTFDKMPLLHCSNVTHIVRPSNSENKRGEENGIRCDLYVHESLCNRFGTLHGGCIATIVDVLTTCALLVDDENSEKGGGVTTDLHVSCVKSARMHSTVTVEAISKRLGKTMGFSQCELRDEDGSVVAYGTPPKFLGITGPKL
;
A
#
# COMPACT_ATOMS: atom_id res chain seq x y z
N MET A 1 -3.49 -12.22 -30.13
CA MET A 1 -4.03 -10.83 -30.00
C MET A 1 -4.09 -10.53 -28.49
N SER A 2 -3.08 -9.85 -28.00
CA SER A 2 -2.98 -9.45 -26.58
C SER A 2 -3.87 -8.24 -26.38
N GLY A 3 -5.05 -8.44 -25.78
CA GLY A 3 -5.92 -7.33 -25.38
C GLY A 3 -5.26 -6.58 -24.22
N SER A 4 -4.79 -5.37 -24.43
CA SER A 4 -4.40 -4.47 -23.34
C SER A 4 -5.65 -4.19 -22.51
N LYS A 5 -5.79 -4.84 -21.33
CA LYS A 5 -6.76 -4.42 -20.34
C LYS A 5 -6.48 -2.94 -20.03
N LYS A 6 -7.41 -2.05 -20.32
CA LYS A 6 -7.37 -0.66 -19.84
C LYS A 6 -7.17 -0.72 -18.31
N LEU A 7 -6.13 -0.07 -17.81
CA LEU A 7 -5.92 0.10 -16.38
C LEU A 7 -7.19 0.72 -15.79
N GLY A 8 -7.79 0.08 -14.77
CA GLY A 8 -9.00 0.58 -14.11
C GLY A 8 -8.78 1.97 -13.53
N GLY A 9 -9.81 2.81 -13.51
CA GLY A 9 -9.73 4.20 -13.01
C GLY A 9 -9.19 4.29 -11.57
N GLY A 10 -9.46 3.29 -10.73
CA GLY A 10 -8.93 3.19 -9.37
C GLY A 10 -7.41 3.07 -9.32
N PHE A 11 -6.82 2.23 -10.17
CA PHE A 11 -5.36 2.10 -10.23
C PHE A 11 -4.68 3.40 -10.69
N VAL A 12 -5.27 4.10 -11.65
CA VAL A 12 -4.77 5.41 -12.09
C VAL A 12 -4.75 6.40 -10.94
N ARG A 13 -5.78 6.42 -10.07
CA ARG A 13 -5.81 7.28 -8.87
C ARG A 13 -4.75 6.89 -7.84
N ALA A 14 -4.56 5.60 -7.60
CA ALA A 14 -3.51 5.13 -6.72
C ALA A 14 -2.11 5.56 -7.23
N MET A 15 -1.87 5.48 -8.53
CA MET A 15 -0.62 5.94 -9.13
C MET A 15 -0.46 7.46 -9.04
N LYS A 16 -1.52 8.25 -9.26
CA LYS A 16 -1.48 9.71 -9.04
C LYS A 16 -1.15 10.06 -7.58
N PHE A 17 -1.73 9.36 -6.63
CA PHE A 17 -1.39 9.54 -5.22
C PHE A 17 0.10 9.23 -4.97
N PHE A 18 0.61 8.14 -5.54
CA PHE A 18 2.02 7.76 -5.44
C PHE A 18 2.93 8.85 -6.04
N ASP A 19 2.59 9.37 -7.22
CA ASP A 19 3.31 10.45 -7.90
C ASP A 19 3.33 11.74 -7.07
N VAL A 20 2.20 12.10 -6.44
CA VAL A 20 2.10 13.28 -5.57
C VAL A 20 3.00 13.12 -4.35
N VAL A 21 2.98 11.96 -3.69
CA VAL A 21 3.80 11.73 -2.50
C VAL A 21 5.29 11.72 -2.84
N THR A 22 5.69 11.10 -3.96
CA THR A 22 7.09 11.02 -4.37
C THR A 22 7.61 12.25 -5.10
N HIS A 23 6.75 13.23 -5.40
CA HIS A 23 7.14 14.44 -6.13
C HIS A 23 8.33 15.14 -5.45
N PRO A 24 9.33 15.66 -6.21
CA PRO A 24 10.54 16.27 -5.64
C PRO A 24 10.27 17.42 -4.65
N GLN A 25 9.21 18.20 -4.89
CA GLN A 25 8.81 19.33 -4.03
C GLN A 25 8.01 18.91 -2.80
N ASN A 26 7.56 17.66 -2.72
CA ASN A 26 6.85 17.16 -1.54
C ASN A 26 7.87 16.90 -0.41
N VAL A 27 7.55 17.39 0.77
CA VAL A 27 8.38 17.27 1.99
C VAL A 27 7.71 16.43 3.07
N THR A 28 6.68 15.65 2.71
CA THR A 28 5.95 14.81 3.67
C THR A 28 6.79 13.62 4.14
N PHE A 29 6.48 13.12 5.32
CA PHE A 29 7.21 12.04 5.98
C PHE A 29 7.19 10.71 5.19
N ASP A 30 6.08 10.43 4.53
CA ASP A 30 5.82 9.20 3.77
C ASP A 30 6.59 9.11 2.44
N LYS A 31 7.15 10.23 1.97
CA LYS A 31 7.94 10.28 0.73
C LYS A 31 9.15 9.33 0.76
N MET A 32 9.91 9.34 1.85
CA MET A 32 11.20 8.61 1.89
C MET A 32 11.05 7.12 1.62
N PRO A 33 10.15 6.36 2.27
CA PRO A 33 9.96 4.95 1.95
C PRO A 33 9.51 4.72 0.50
N LEU A 34 8.60 5.57 -0.01
CA LEU A 34 8.01 5.37 -1.33
C LEU A 34 9.00 5.65 -2.48
N LEU A 35 10.02 6.50 -2.28
CA LEU A 35 11.08 6.73 -3.27
C LEU A 35 11.90 5.47 -3.58
N HIS A 36 11.90 4.49 -2.69
CA HIS A 36 12.60 3.22 -2.85
C HIS A 36 11.69 2.09 -3.31
N CYS A 37 10.42 2.38 -3.60
CA CYS A 37 9.49 1.43 -4.20
C CYS A 37 9.60 1.45 -5.73
N SER A 38 9.57 0.27 -6.33
CA SER A 38 9.60 0.05 -7.77
C SER A 38 8.59 -1.03 -8.16
N ASN A 39 8.43 -1.28 -9.47
CA ASN A 39 7.56 -2.34 -10.00
C ASN A 39 6.13 -2.28 -9.46
N VAL A 40 5.57 -1.06 -9.34
CA VAL A 40 4.22 -0.86 -8.81
C VAL A 40 3.19 -1.42 -9.78
N THR A 41 2.39 -2.39 -9.34
CA THR A 41 1.41 -3.11 -10.16
C THR A 41 0.06 -3.24 -9.47
N HIS A 42 -1.01 -3.25 -10.27
CA HIS A 42 -2.33 -3.64 -9.80
C HIS A 42 -2.39 -5.16 -9.67
N ILE A 43 -2.92 -5.63 -8.56
CA ILE A 43 -3.16 -7.06 -8.34
C ILE A 43 -4.65 -7.31 -8.06
N VAL A 44 -5.15 -8.44 -8.57
CA VAL A 44 -6.51 -8.93 -8.34
C VAL A 44 -6.39 -10.36 -7.84
N ARG A 45 -7.05 -10.66 -6.73
CA ARG A 45 -7.09 -12.01 -6.15
C ARG A 45 -8.51 -12.48 -5.99
N PRO A 46 -8.77 -13.81 -6.08
CA PRO A 46 -10.05 -14.37 -5.66
C PRO A 46 -10.33 -14.01 -4.20
N SER A 47 -11.54 -13.54 -3.93
CA SER A 47 -11.94 -13.23 -2.55
C SER A 47 -12.32 -14.53 -1.84
N ASN A 48 -11.66 -14.80 -0.70
CA ASN A 48 -12.06 -15.87 0.21
C ASN A 48 -13.16 -15.43 1.18
N SER A 49 -13.58 -14.17 1.12
CA SER A 49 -14.66 -13.62 1.94
C SER A 49 -16.00 -13.71 1.19
N GLU A 50 -17.10 -13.73 1.93
CA GLU A 50 -18.47 -13.62 1.38
C GLU A 50 -18.76 -12.27 0.68
N ASN A 51 -17.70 -11.61 0.21
CA ASN A 51 -17.81 -10.37 -0.54
C ASN A 51 -18.51 -10.63 -1.86
N LYS A 52 -19.62 -9.95 -2.10
CA LYS A 52 -20.45 -10.06 -3.31
C LYS A 52 -19.69 -9.83 -4.64
N ARG A 53 -18.47 -9.34 -4.59
CA ARG A 53 -17.60 -9.08 -5.77
C ARG A 53 -16.79 -10.28 -6.23
N GLY A 54 -16.56 -11.30 -5.37
CA GLY A 54 -15.75 -12.48 -5.71
C GLY A 54 -14.26 -12.20 -5.91
N GLU A 55 -13.82 -10.94 -5.91
CA GLU A 55 -12.44 -10.51 -6.14
C GLU A 55 -12.02 -9.45 -5.12
N GLU A 56 -10.73 -9.45 -4.79
CA GLU A 56 -10.07 -8.45 -3.96
C GLU A 56 -9.05 -7.70 -4.81
N ASN A 57 -9.17 -6.38 -4.86
CA ASN A 57 -8.24 -5.50 -5.57
C ASN A 57 -7.13 -5.01 -4.65
N GLY A 58 -5.97 -4.76 -5.22
CA GLY A 58 -4.85 -4.27 -4.46
C GLY A 58 -3.69 -3.74 -5.29
N ILE A 59 -2.61 -3.45 -4.61
CA ILE A 59 -1.37 -2.96 -5.18
C ILE A 59 -0.19 -3.79 -4.66
N ARG A 60 0.78 -4.02 -5.53
CA ARG A 60 2.06 -4.65 -5.20
C ARG A 60 3.20 -3.77 -5.67
N CYS A 61 4.26 -3.71 -4.88
CA CYS A 61 5.52 -3.10 -5.29
C CYS A 61 6.70 -3.83 -4.66
N ASP A 62 7.89 -3.56 -5.18
CA ASP A 62 9.15 -4.00 -4.60
C ASP A 62 9.81 -2.81 -3.89
N LEU A 63 10.15 -2.99 -2.60
CA LEU A 63 10.85 -2.03 -1.78
C LEU A 63 12.32 -2.43 -1.66
N TYR A 64 13.21 -1.61 -2.18
CA TYR A 64 14.64 -1.74 -1.89
C TYR A 64 14.95 -1.20 -0.51
N VAL A 65 15.56 -2.01 0.36
CA VAL A 65 15.92 -1.64 1.72
C VAL A 65 17.20 -0.79 1.70
N HIS A 66 17.03 0.49 1.35
CA HIS A 66 18.10 1.48 1.32
C HIS A 66 18.57 1.83 2.74
N GLU A 67 19.84 2.23 2.91
CA GLU A 67 20.41 2.59 4.22
C GLU A 67 19.62 3.67 4.97
N SER A 68 19.04 4.66 4.24
CA SER A 68 18.20 5.73 4.82
C SER A 68 16.91 5.23 5.46
N LEU A 69 16.49 4.00 5.15
CA LEU A 69 15.30 3.35 5.71
C LEU A 69 15.63 2.43 6.89
N CYS A 70 16.91 2.28 7.21
CA CYS A 70 17.36 1.31 8.19
C CYS A 70 17.50 1.92 9.60
N ASN A 71 17.37 1.04 10.58
CA ASN A 71 17.74 1.32 11.96
C ASN A 71 19.26 1.10 12.17
N ARG A 72 19.75 1.40 13.39
CA ARG A 72 21.16 1.22 13.77
C ARG A 72 21.69 -0.22 13.66
N PHE A 73 20.82 -1.21 13.51
CA PHE A 73 21.17 -2.62 13.37
C PHE A 73 21.32 -3.05 11.90
N GLY A 74 21.20 -2.12 10.94
CA GLY A 74 21.26 -2.42 9.51
C GLY A 74 20.04 -3.20 8.99
N THR A 75 18.88 -3.00 9.60
CA THR A 75 17.63 -3.61 9.15
C THR A 75 16.55 -2.55 8.95
N LEU A 76 15.57 -2.85 8.11
CA LEU A 76 14.45 -1.95 7.82
C LEU A 76 13.79 -1.47 9.12
N HIS A 77 13.70 -0.15 9.29
CA HIS A 77 13.19 0.46 10.52
C HIS A 77 11.69 0.22 10.69
N GLY A 78 11.26 -0.16 11.89
CA GLY A 78 9.84 -0.42 12.17
C GLY A 78 8.91 0.77 11.86
N GLY A 79 9.34 2.01 12.11
CA GLY A 79 8.60 3.20 11.71
C GLY A 79 8.46 3.34 10.19
N CYS A 80 9.48 2.93 9.42
CA CYS A 80 9.41 2.87 7.97
C CYS A 80 8.40 1.81 7.51
N ILE A 81 8.42 0.62 8.12
CA ILE A 81 7.42 -0.43 7.85
C ILE A 81 6.01 0.09 8.13
N ALA A 82 5.78 0.75 9.26
CA ALA A 82 4.48 1.31 9.60
C ALA A 82 4.00 2.34 8.57
N THR A 83 4.88 3.22 8.11
CA THR A 83 4.57 4.20 7.05
C THR A 83 4.19 3.52 5.74
N ILE A 84 4.94 2.48 5.33
CA ILE A 84 4.65 1.73 4.11
C ILE A 84 3.29 1.03 4.21
N VAL A 85 3.01 0.38 5.33
CA VAL A 85 1.70 -0.27 5.59
C VAL A 85 0.58 0.75 5.49
N ASP A 86 0.73 1.92 6.12
CA ASP A 86 -0.28 2.98 6.08
C ASP A 86 -0.54 3.48 4.66
N VAL A 87 0.51 3.83 3.94
CA VAL A 87 0.39 4.42 2.60
C VAL A 87 -0.11 3.41 1.57
N LEU A 88 0.44 2.18 1.54
CA LEU A 88 0.04 1.20 0.53
C LEU A 88 -1.37 0.65 0.77
N THR A 89 -1.84 0.60 2.02
CA THR A 89 -3.26 0.30 2.30
C THR A 89 -4.19 1.41 1.83
N THR A 90 -3.77 2.68 1.87
CA THR A 90 -4.48 3.79 1.22
C THR A 90 -4.57 3.56 -0.29
N CYS A 91 -3.45 3.22 -0.94
CA CYS A 91 -3.42 2.92 -2.37
C CYS A 91 -4.34 1.75 -2.74
N ALA A 92 -4.37 0.67 -1.94
CA ALA A 92 -5.25 -0.47 -2.16
C ALA A 92 -6.74 -0.09 -2.14
N LEU A 93 -7.16 0.77 -1.21
CA LEU A 93 -8.53 1.29 -1.18
C LEU A 93 -8.85 2.18 -2.38
N LEU A 94 -7.89 2.99 -2.85
CA LEU A 94 -8.04 3.82 -4.05
C LEU A 94 -8.20 2.95 -5.31
N VAL A 95 -7.49 1.83 -5.40
CA VAL A 95 -7.62 0.87 -6.51
C VAL A 95 -9.01 0.23 -6.51
N ASP A 96 -9.53 -0.14 -5.35
CA ASP A 96 -10.84 -0.80 -5.20
C ASP A 96 -12.02 0.16 -5.42
N ASP A 97 -11.80 1.45 -5.23
CA ASP A 97 -12.83 2.50 -5.35
C ASP A 97 -12.90 3.08 -6.77
N GLU A 98 -13.31 2.27 -7.74
CA GLU A 98 -13.32 2.67 -9.16
C GLU A 98 -14.22 3.87 -9.48
N ASN A 99 -15.27 4.10 -8.68
CA ASN A 99 -16.35 5.05 -9.00
C ASN A 99 -16.54 6.16 -7.95
N SER A 100 -15.75 6.22 -6.90
CA SER A 100 -15.95 7.19 -5.83
C SER A 100 -14.90 8.29 -5.84
N GLU A 101 -15.34 9.50 -5.55
CA GLU A 101 -14.49 10.66 -5.29
C GLU A 101 -13.93 10.66 -3.85
N LYS A 102 -14.12 9.58 -3.10
CA LYS A 102 -13.58 9.46 -1.75
C LYS A 102 -12.07 9.29 -1.86
N GLY A 103 -11.31 10.17 -1.29
CA GLY A 103 -9.88 9.97 -1.12
C GLY A 103 -9.60 8.68 -0.36
N GLY A 104 -8.36 8.22 -0.31
CA GLY A 104 -7.96 6.98 0.39
C GLY A 104 -8.25 6.94 1.90
N GLY A 105 -8.93 7.96 2.42
CA GLY A 105 -9.33 8.08 3.82
C GLY A 105 -8.21 8.48 4.76
N VAL A 106 -8.52 8.47 6.05
CA VAL A 106 -7.57 8.74 7.13
C VAL A 106 -7.51 7.51 8.03
N THR A 107 -6.31 7.07 8.36
CA THR A 107 -6.08 5.92 9.24
C THR A 107 -6.57 6.23 10.65
N THR A 108 -7.43 5.37 11.18
CA THR A 108 -8.00 5.53 12.53
C THR A 108 -7.28 4.71 13.58
N ASP A 109 -6.62 3.64 13.14
CA ASP A 109 -5.80 2.77 13.99
C ASP A 109 -4.70 2.15 13.12
N LEU A 110 -3.47 2.09 13.62
CA LEU A 110 -2.34 1.53 12.90
C LEU A 110 -1.63 0.49 13.76
N HIS A 111 -2.01 -0.76 13.55
CA HIS A 111 -1.34 -1.90 14.15
C HIS A 111 -0.47 -2.60 13.11
N VAL A 112 0.81 -2.76 13.42
CA VAL A 112 1.78 -3.45 12.57
C VAL A 112 2.57 -4.45 13.39
N SER A 113 2.58 -5.69 12.94
CA SER A 113 3.40 -6.77 13.51
C SER A 113 4.67 -6.94 12.68
N CYS A 114 5.83 -6.70 13.27
CA CYS A 114 7.14 -7.00 12.69
C CYS A 114 7.54 -8.41 13.11
N VAL A 115 7.64 -9.33 12.17
CA VAL A 115 7.85 -10.78 12.40
C VAL A 115 9.30 -11.17 12.18
N LYS A 116 9.93 -10.61 11.14
CA LYS A 116 11.30 -10.93 10.73
C LYS A 116 12.01 -9.65 10.29
N SER A 117 13.30 -9.55 10.53
CA SER A 117 14.08 -8.40 10.06
C SER A 117 14.37 -8.51 8.55
N ALA A 118 14.19 -7.43 7.80
CA ALA A 118 14.69 -7.28 6.44
C ALA A 118 16.04 -6.56 6.49
N ARG A 119 17.06 -7.14 5.88
CA ARG A 119 18.44 -6.59 5.92
C ARG A 119 18.59 -5.44 4.94
N MET A 120 19.47 -4.51 5.27
CA MET A 120 19.92 -3.48 4.34
C MET A 120 20.43 -4.11 3.04
N HIS A 121 20.11 -3.47 1.91
CA HIS A 121 20.43 -3.89 0.54
C HIS A 121 19.67 -5.14 0.04
N SER A 122 18.69 -5.65 0.79
CA SER A 122 17.74 -6.65 0.27
C SER A 122 16.53 -5.97 -0.39
N THR A 123 15.73 -6.76 -1.07
CA THR A 123 14.44 -6.34 -1.62
C THR A 123 13.31 -7.01 -0.85
N VAL A 124 12.27 -6.23 -0.55
CA VAL A 124 11.07 -6.70 0.12
C VAL A 124 9.89 -6.49 -0.82
N THR A 125 9.14 -7.54 -1.12
CA THR A 125 7.86 -7.42 -1.82
C THR A 125 6.79 -6.96 -0.86
N VAL A 126 6.08 -5.90 -1.21
CA VAL A 126 4.98 -5.33 -0.43
C VAL A 126 3.68 -5.49 -1.20
N GLU A 127 2.69 -6.09 -0.58
CA GLU A 127 1.35 -6.25 -1.14
C GLU A 127 0.30 -5.67 -0.20
N ALA A 128 -0.55 -4.82 -0.73
CA ALA A 128 -1.69 -4.27 -0.01
C ALA A 128 -3.00 -4.59 -0.75
N ILE A 129 -3.96 -5.13 -0.02
CA ILE A 129 -5.25 -5.62 -0.55
C ILE A 129 -6.39 -4.90 0.14
N SER A 130 -7.36 -4.40 -0.63
CA SER A 130 -8.64 -3.95 -0.11
C SER A 130 -9.50 -5.16 0.28
N LYS A 131 -9.89 -5.22 1.54
CA LYS A 131 -10.75 -6.28 2.07
C LYS A 131 -12.22 -5.90 2.03
N ARG A 132 -12.49 -4.65 2.34
CA ARG A 132 -13.86 -4.12 2.33
C ARG A 132 -13.85 -2.61 2.18
N LEU A 133 -14.60 -2.12 1.24
CA LEU A 133 -14.89 -0.70 1.06
C LEU A 133 -16.35 -0.43 1.44
N GLY A 134 -16.54 0.19 2.61
CA GLY A 134 -17.86 0.60 3.10
C GLY A 134 -18.18 2.05 2.76
N LYS A 135 -19.30 2.54 3.27
CA LYS A 135 -19.74 3.94 3.07
C LYS A 135 -18.84 4.93 3.80
N THR A 136 -18.43 4.60 5.02
CA THR A 136 -17.65 5.48 5.93
C THR A 136 -16.33 4.88 6.37
N MET A 137 -16.17 3.57 6.27
CA MET A 137 -14.96 2.85 6.67
C MET A 137 -14.44 1.98 5.54
N GLY A 138 -13.13 1.99 5.36
CA GLY A 138 -12.37 1.07 4.51
C GLY A 138 -11.50 0.15 5.34
N PHE A 139 -11.40 -1.11 4.95
CA PHE A 139 -10.56 -2.12 5.57
C PHE A 139 -9.62 -2.70 4.52
N SER A 140 -8.36 -2.73 4.84
CA SER A 140 -7.30 -3.22 3.97
C SER A 140 -6.27 -4.00 4.77
N GLN A 141 -5.48 -4.79 4.09
CA GLN A 141 -4.40 -5.56 4.66
C GLN A 141 -3.14 -5.30 3.85
N CYS A 142 -2.02 -5.16 4.53
CA CYS A 142 -0.70 -5.08 3.90
C CYS A 142 0.21 -6.13 4.48
N GLU A 143 1.01 -6.75 3.62
CA GLU A 143 2.00 -7.75 4.00
C GLU A 143 3.31 -7.48 3.26
N LEU A 144 4.42 -7.59 3.99
CA LEU A 144 5.78 -7.47 3.49
C LEU A 144 6.45 -8.84 3.54
N ARG A 145 7.04 -9.27 2.42
CA ARG A 145 7.79 -10.55 2.32
C ARG A 145 9.19 -10.31 1.81
N ASP A 146 10.14 -11.08 2.34
CA ASP A 146 11.50 -11.10 1.83
C ASP A 146 11.62 -11.92 0.53
N GLU A 147 12.84 -11.99 -0.01
CA GLU A 147 13.17 -12.70 -1.25
C GLU A 147 12.89 -14.20 -1.16
N ASP A 148 12.92 -14.79 0.05
CA ASP A 148 12.59 -16.19 0.30
C ASP A 148 11.06 -16.42 0.44
N GLY A 149 10.25 -15.36 0.35
CA GLY A 149 8.81 -15.40 0.55
C GLY A 149 8.37 -15.45 2.01
N SER A 150 9.30 -15.34 2.97
CA SER A 150 8.98 -15.29 4.40
C SER A 150 8.36 -13.94 4.78
N VAL A 151 7.37 -13.95 5.68
CA VAL A 151 6.73 -12.73 6.16
C VAL A 151 7.72 -11.91 7.00
N VAL A 152 7.93 -10.68 6.61
CA VAL A 152 8.71 -9.67 7.33
C VAL A 152 7.82 -8.88 8.29
N ALA A 153 6.69 -8.41 7.80
CA ALA A 153 5.71 -7.67 8.59
C ALA A 153 4.32 -7.74 7.96
N TYR A 154 3.31 -7.42 8.75
CA TYR A 154 1.95 -7.26 8.25
C TYR A 154 1.15 -6.27 9.11
N GLY A 155 0.08 -5.69 8.53
CA GLY A 155 -0.82 -4.81 9.23
C GLY A 155 -2.19 -4.70 8.54
N THR A 156 -3.20 -4.27 9.30
CA THR A 156 -4.59 -4.18 8.85
C THR A 156 -5.24 -2.87 9.28
N PRO A 157 -4.71 -1.70 8.86
CA PRO A 157 -5.22 -0.41 9.32
C PRO A 157 -6.61 -0.11 8.75
N PRO A 158 -7.63 0.10 9.60
CA PRO A 158 -8.91 0.64 9.18
C PRO A 158 -8.77 2.13 8.84
N LYS A 159 -9.53 2.58 7.82
CA LYS A 159 -9.52 3.97 7.40
C LYS A 159 -10.92 4.57 7.40
N PHE A 160 -11.04 5.78 7.92
CA PHE A 160 -12.26 6.57 7.84
C PHE A 160 -12.31 7.30 6.50
N LEU A 161 -13.36 7.05 5.72
CA LEU A 161 -13.52 7.53 4.35
C LEU A 161 -14.34 8.83 4.23
N GLY A 162 -14.80 9.37 5.35
CA GLY A 162 -15.68 10.54 5.39
C GLY A 162 -14.98 11.89 5.18
N ILE A 163 -13.66 11.90 5.00
CA ILE A 163 -12.89 13.12 4.74
C ILE A 163 -12.61 13.20 3.24
N THR A 164 -13.17 14.21 2.59
CA THR A 164 -12.74 14.59 1.24
C THR A 164 -11.44 15.35 1.37
N GLY A 165 -10.31 14.68 1.10
CA GLY A 165 -9.02 15.34 0.95
C GLY A 165 -9.00 16.27 -0.28
N PRO A 166 -7.91 17.03 -0.49
CA PRO A 166 -7.73 17.78 -1.73
C PRO A 166 -7.89 16.80 -2.90
N LYS A 167 -8.65 17.23 -3.92
CA LYS A 167 -8.82 16.42 -5.15
C LYS A 167 -7.43 16.18 -5.76
N LEU A 168 -7.04 14.94 -5.86
CA LEU A 168 -5.79 14.49 -6.50
C LEU A 168 -5.86 14.66 -8.02
#